data_d2dc6f50cacd5cfbaa4508c52f2a0a4e
#
_entry.id   d2dc6f50cacd5cfbaa4508c52f2a0a4e
#
_cell.length_a   1.000
_cell.length_b   1.000
_cell.length_c   1.000
_cell.angle_alpha   90.00
_cell.angle_beta   90.00
_cell.angle_gamma   90.00
#
_symmetry.space_group_name_H-M   'P 1'
#
loop_
_entity.id
_entity.type
_entity.pdbx_description
1 polymer ?
#
loop_
_entity_poly.entity_id
_entity_poly.type
_entity_poly.pdbx_seq_one_letter_code
_entity_poly.pdbx_strand_id
1 'polypeptide(L)'
;QENFREFYNLSSSFNKIINRYKELENTRQEFVSNVSHELKTPITSMRILADSLLMQPDVPVELYEEFMNDIVHEIDRENQIITDLLTLVKMDKTQADLNITSVKINDLLEVLLKRISPIAEKRGIKIRLETMREVVAEVDEVKLSLACNNLIENAVKYNHDDGKVDVSLNA
;
A
#
# COMPACT_ATOMS: atom_id res chain seq x y z
N GLN A 1 4.12 52.31 -11.06
CA GLN A 1 2.99 51.37 -10.80
C GLN A 1 3.35 49.94 -11.28
N GLU A 2 4.06 49.78 -12.39
CA GLU A 2 4.47 48.48 -12.97
C GLU A 2 5.44 47.72 -12.05
N ASN A 3 6.50 48.37 -11.56
CA ASN A 3 7.47 47.78 -10.64
C ASN A 3 6.85 47.32 -9.32
N PHE A 4 5.78 47.97 -8.84
CA PHE A 4 5.10 47.59 -7.61
C PHE A 4 4.27 46.32 -7.79
N ARG A 5 3.69 46.13 -8.97
CA ARG A 5 2.92 44.95 -9.35
C ARG A 5 3.83 43.73 -9.56
N GLU A 6 4.99 43.96 -10.17
CA GLU A 6 6.00 42.89 -10.34
C GLU A 6 6.56 42.41 -8.99
N PHE A 7 6.86 43.35 -8.08
CA PHE A 7 7.33 43.03 -6.74
C PHE A 7 6.27 42.25 -5.93
N TYR A 8 5.00 42.65 -6.06
CA TYR A 8 3.90 41.95 -5.42
C TYR A 8 3.74 40.52 -5.96
N ASN A 9 3.83 40.35 -7.27
CA ASN A 9 3.77 39.02 -7.91
C ASN A 9 4.94 38.14 -7.51
N LEU A 10 6.14 38.70 -7.44
CA LEU A 10 7.34 38.00 -6.99
C LEU A 10 7.20 37.55 -5.54
N SER A 11 6.79 38.43 -4.65
CA SER A 11 6.55 38.14 -3.23
C SER A 11 5.49 37.03 -3.05
N SER A 12 4.38 37.12 -3.80
CA SER A 12 3.34 36.09 -3.79
C SER A 12 3.84 34.74 -4.27
N SER A 13 4.64 34.71 -5.34
CA SER A 13 5.24 33.47 -5.86
C SER A 13 6.24 32.87 -4.89
N PHE A 14 7.03 33.70 -4.24
CA PHE A 14 7.99 33.28 -3.21
C PHE A 14 7.28 32.66 -2.01
N ASN A 15 6.21 33.28 -1.52
CA ASN A 15 5.40 32.75 -0.43
C ASN A 15 4.74 31.41 -0.80
N LYS A 16 4.29 31.23 -2.04
CA LYS A 16 3.78 29.94 -2.52
C LYS A 16 4.85 28.85 -2.49
N ILE A 17 6.08 29.17 -2.92
CA ILE A 17 7.20 28.22 -2.90
C ILE A 17 7.54 27.83 -1.45
N ILE A 18 7.62 28.81 -0.54
CA ILE A 18 7.89 28.53 0.88
C ILE A 18 6.81 27.64 1.50
N ASN A 19 5.53 27.93 1.23
CA ASN A 19 4.44 27.13 1.76
C ASN A 19 4.49 25.69 1.21
N ARG A 20 4.74 25.52 -0.08
CA ARG A 20 4.90 24.20 -0.70
C ARG A 20 6.10 23.44 -0.15
N TYR A 21 7.20 24.13 0.13
CA TYR A 21 8.37 23.51 0.76
C TYR A 21 8.03 23.03 2.19
N LYS A 22 7.33 23.85 2.98
CA LYS A 22 6.88 23.45 4.33
C LYS A 22 5.93 22.25 4.32
N GLU A 23 4.99 22.23 3.38
CA GLU A 23 4.08 21.09 3.20
C GLU A 23 4.84 19.82 2.86
N LEU A 24 5.80 19.90 1.94
CA LEU A 24 6.67 18.77 1.58
C LEU A 24 7.49 18.26 2.77
N GLU A 25 8.07 19.16 3.56
CA GLU A 25 8.86 18.79 4.73
C GLU A 25 7.99 18.15 5.83
N ASN A 26 6.79 18.67 6.06
CA ASN A 26 5.83 18.09 7.00
C ASN A 26 5.41 16.68 6.55
N THR A 27 5.04 16.52 5.28
CA THR A 27 4.67 15.22 4.71
C THR A 27 5.81 14.21 4.84
N ARG A 28 7.06 14.65 4.60
CA ARG A 28 8.24 13.80 4.77
C ARG A 28 8.44 13.38 6.23
N GLN A 29 8.27 14.30 7.18
CA GLN A 29 8.40 14.01 8.61
C GLN A 29 7.30 13.04 9.08
N GLU A 30 6.06 13.26 8.65
CA GLU A 30 4.94 12.35 8.94
C GLU A 30 5.20 10.96 8.35
N PHE A 31 5.70 10.87 7.13
CA PHE A 31 6.07 9.61 6.50
C PHE A 31 7.11 8.87 7.34
N VAL A 32 8.23 9.52 7.71
CA VAL A 32 9.29 8.90 8.53
C VAL A 32 8.77 8.46 9.90
N SER A 33 7.92 9.28 10.52
CA SER A 33 7.30 8.95 11.81
C SER A 33 6.41 7.71 11.69
N ASN A 34 5.52 7.68 10.70
CA ASN A 34 4.59 6.57 10.48
C ASN A 34 5.35 5.26 10.16
N VAL A 35 6.36 5.32 9.27
CA VAL A 35 7.23 4.18 8.99
C VAL A 35 7.89 3.65 10.25
N SER A 36 8.44 4.55 11.08
CA SER A 36 9.10 4.16 12.32
C SER A 36 8.13 3.48 13.31
N HIS A 37 6.89 3.93 13.37
CA HIS A 37 5.85 3.32 14.20
C HIS A 37 5.42 1.95 13.66
N GLU A 38 5.18 1.84 12.35
CA GLU A 38 4.77 0.59 11.71
C GLU A 38 5.84 -0.51 11.80
N LEU A 39 7.13 -0.15 11.72
CA LEU A 39 8.24 -1.08 11.90
C LEU A 39 8.49 -1.46 13.37
N LYS A 40 8.25 -0.54 14.31
CA LYS A 40 8.51 -0.78 15.73
C LYS A 40 7.52 -1.78 16.35
N THR A 41 6.29 -1.77 15.92
CA THR A 41 5.22 -2.60 16.50
C THR A 41 5.50 -4.10 16.36
N PRO A 42 5.72 -4.67 15.15
CA PRO A 42 6.01 -6.09 14.99
C PRO A 42 7.34 -6.50 15.66
N ILE A 43 8.36 -5.65 15.60
CA ILE A 43 9.65 -5.91 16.30
C ILE A 43 9.43 -6.02 17.81
N THR A 44 8.60 -5.15 18.39
CA THR A 44 8.29 -5.19 19.82
C THR A 44 7.49 -6.46 20.17
N SER A 45 6.54 -6.84 19.33
CA SER A 45 5.74 -8.07 19.49
C SER A 45 6.64 -9.32 19.48
N MET A 46 7.50 -9.44 18.45
CA MET A 46 8.47 -10.54 18.37
C MET A 46 9.37 -10.62 19.60
N ARG A 47 9.85 -9.46 20.08
CA ARG A 47 10.69 -9.40 21.27
C ARG A 47 9.95 -9.90 22.52
N ILE A 48 8.70 -9.48 22.71
CA ILE A 48 7.88 -9.92 23.86
C ILE A 48 7.67 -11.44 23.84
N LEU A 49 7.37 -12.01 22.64
CA LEU A 49 7.21 -13.45 22.45
C LEU A 49 8.51 -14.20 22.78
N ALA A 50 9.63 -13.72 22.24
CA ALA A 50 10.95 -14.33 22.52
C ALA A 50 11.35 -14.23 23.99
N ASP A 51 11.18 -13.06 24.63
CA ASP A 51 11.48 -12.84 26.05
C ASP A 51 10.58 -13.77 26.92
N SER A 52 9.32 -13.96 26.55
CA SER A 52 8.39 -14.85 27.25
C SER A 52 8.86 -16.32 27.21
N LEU A 53 9.38 -16.79 26.09
CA LEU A 53 9.96 -18.13 25.97
C LEU A 53 11.24 -18.29 26.82
N LEU A 54 12.09 -17.26 26.83
CA LEU A 54 13.37 -17.31 27.55
C LEU A 54 13.20 -17.25 29.07
N MET A 55 12.09 -16.67 29.56
CA MET A 55 11.83 -16.52 30.98
C MET A 55 11.16 -17.75 31.62
N GLN A 56 10.63 -18.67 30.83
CA GLN A 56 9.95 -19.87 31.33
C GLN A 56 10.87 -21.10 31.29
N PRO A 57 11.27 -21.69 32.42
CA PRO A 57 11.90 -22.99 32.42
C PRO A 57 10.83 -24.03 32.08
N ASP A 58 11.19 -25.03 31.28
CA ASP A 58 10.34 -26.18 30.91
C ASP A 58 9.06 -25.81 30.11
N VAL A 59 9.21 -24.96 29.08
CA VAL A 59 8.12 -24.67 28.15
C VAL A 59 7.70 -25.93 27.40
N PRO A 60 6.40 -26.30 27.39
CA PRO A 60 5.91 -27.41 26.56
C PRO A 60 6.24 -27.19 25.09
N VAL A 61 6.57 -28.25 24.36
CA VAL A 61 6.97 -28.17 22.95
C VAL A 61 5.88 -27.53 22.10
N GLU A 62 4.63 -27.85 22.39
CA GLU A 62 3.46 -27.30 21.68
C GLU A 62 3.37 -25.77 21.83
N LEU A 63 3.62 -25.24 23.01
CA LEU A 63 3.61 -23.82 23.28
C LEU A 63 4.83 -23.12 22.64
N TYR A 64 5.98 -23.80 22.62
CA TYR A 64 7.16 -23.32 21.93
C TYR A 64 6.92 -23.20 20.42
N GLU A 65 6.28 -24.22 19.82
CA GLU A 65 5.92 -24.18 18.38
C GLU A 65 4.93 -23.08 18.07
N GLU A 66 3.93 -22.83 18.92
CA GLU A 66 2.96 -21.74 18.77
C GLU A 66 3.66 -20.37 18.77
N PHE A 67 4.48 -20.09 19.78
CA PHE A 67 5.22 -18.82 19.83
C PHE A 67 6.20 -18.64 18.65
N MET A 68 6.86 -19.70 18.23
CA MET A 68 7.76 -19.62 17.06
C MET A 68 6.98 -19.33 15.78
N ASN A 69 5.80 -19.91 15.59
CA ASN A 69 4.93 -19.61 14.46
C ASN A 69 4.46 -18.16 14.50
N ASP A 70 4.10 -17.63 15.65
CA ASP A 70 3.71 -16.22 15.81
C ASP A 70 4.87 -15.27 15.44
N ILE A 71 6.09 -15.60 15.86
CA ILE A 71 7.29 -14.84 15.48
C ILE A 71 7.50 -14.88 13.96
N VAL A 72 7.33 -16.02 13.32
CA VAL A 72 7.44 -16.17 11.86
C VAL A 72 6.39 -15.31 11.16
N HIS A 73 5.15 -15.30 11.64
CA HIS A 73 4.09 -14.45 11.10
C HIS A 73 4.41 -12.94 11.22
N GLU A 74 4.99 -12.51 12.34
CA GLU A 74 5.40 -11.12 12.51
C GLU A 74 6.59 -10.75 11.58
N ILE A 75 7.52 -11.67 11.34
CA ILE A 75 8.61 -11.49 10.37
C ILE A 75 8.06 -11.34 8.94
N ASP A 76 7.10 -12.17 8.56
CA ASP A 76 6.47 -12.08 7.23
C ASP A 76 5.73 -10.75 7.05
N ARG A 77 5.04 -10.28 8.09
CA ARG A 77 4.40 -8.97 8.12
C ARG A 77 5.40 -7.83 7.95
N GLU A 78 6.53 -7.89 8.65
CA GLU A 78 7.61 -6.90 8.56
C GLU A 78 8.19 -6.85 7.14
N ASN A 79 8.46 -8.00 6.54
CA ASN A 79 8.94 -8.10 5.16
C ASN A 79 7.94 -7.49 4.16
N GLN A 80 6.64 -7.64 4.39
CA GLN A 80 5.61 -7.00 3.56
C GLN A 80 5.66 -5.48 3.69
N ILE A 81 5.75 -4.94 4.92
CA ILE A 81 5.87 -3.50 5.16
C ILE A 81 7.09 -2.93 4.45
N ILE A 82 8.25 -3.59 4.56
CA ILE A 82 9.49 -3.17 3.89
C ILE A 82 9.30 -3.15 2.37
N THR A 83 8.67 -4.17 1.80
CA THR A 83 8.40 -4.28 0.36
C THR A 83 7.49 -3.16 -0.13
N ASP A 84 6.44 -2.84 0.63
CA ASP A 84 5.51 -1.76 0.33
C ASP A 84 6.20 -0.39 0.39
N LEU A 85 7.05 -0.16 1.39
CA LEU A 85 7.86 1.06 1.52
C LEU A 85 8.84 1.23 0.36
N LEU A 86 9.54 0.17 -0.03
CA LEU A 86 10.46 0.20 -1.17
C LEU A 86 9.72 0.49 -2.48
N THR A 87 8.50 -0.02 -2.62
CA THR A 87 7.64 0.26 -3.76
C THR A 87 7.23 1.73 -3.81
N LEU A 88 6.81 2.31 -2.67
CA LEU A 88 6.51 3.74 -2.55
C LEU A 88 7.70 4.62 -2.93
N VAL A 89 8.90 4.33 -2.40
CA VAL A 89 10.13 5.10 -2.71
C VAL A 89 10.50 5.00 -4.20
N LYS A 90 10.32 3.83 -4.82
CA LYS A 90 10.56 3.66 -6.26
C LYS A 90 9.55 4.46 -7.09
N MET A 91 8.28 4.46 -6.72
CA MET A 91 7.23 5.22 -7.41
C MET A 91 7.49 6.73 -7.37
N ASP A 92 7.96 7.25 -6.23
CA ASP A 92 8.25 8.67 -6.07
C ASP A 92 9.42 9.13 -6.98
N LYS A 93 10.45 8.31 -7.11
CA LYS A 93 11.58 8.58 -8.02
C LYS A 93 11.21 8.51 -9.50
N THR A 94 10.21 7.72 -9.88
CA THR A 94 9.78 7.51 -11.28
C THR A 94 8.62 8.41 -11.70
N GLN A 95 8.28 9.46 -10.94
CA GLN A 95 7.28 10.45 -11.36
C GLN A 95 7.63 11.12 -12.70
N ALA A 96 8.91 11.16 -13.07
CA ALA A 96 9.38 11.76 -14.32
C ALA A 96 9.18 10.88 -15.57
N ASP A 97 9.11 9.54 -15.43
CA ASP A 97 9.06 8.60 -16.56
C ASP A 97 7.86 7.65 -16.44
N LEU A 98 6.69 8.13 -16.88
CA LEU A 98 5.53 7.24 -17.10
C LEU A 98 5.72 6.46 -18.41
N ASN A 99 5.68 5.14 -18.33
CA ASN A 99 5.65 4.29 -19.51
C ASN A 99 4.21 4.11 -19.99
N ILE A 100 3.71 5.11 -20.70
CA ILE A 100 2.33 5.11 -21.21
C ILE A 100 2.23 4.20 -22.42
N THR A 101 1.36 3.21 -22.33
CA THR A 101 1.04 2.25 -23.40
C THR A 101 -0.46 2.07 -23.51
N SER A 102 -0.92 1.58 -24.66
CA SER A 102 -2.32 1.24 -24.88
C SER A 102 -2.64 -0.09 -24.22
N VAL A 103 -3.46 -0.06 -23.15
CA VAL A 103 -3.76 -1.23 -22.32
C VAL A 103 -5.26 -1.53 -22.35
N LYS A 104 -5.61 -2.81 -22.54
CA LYS A 104 -6.98 -3.30 -22.33
C LYS A 104 -7.24 -3.47 -20.83
N ILE A 105 -8.04 -2.56 -20.26
CA ILE A 105 -8.33 -2.53 -18.83
C ILE A 105 -9.11 -3.76 -18.35
N ASN A 106 -9.96 -4.32 -19.21
CA ASN A 106 -10.70 -5.55 -18.91
C ASN A 106 -9.74 -6.71 -18.62
N ASP A 107 -8.77 -6.95 -19.50
CA ASP A 107 -7.80 -8.05 -19.38
C ASP A 107 -6.94 -7.86 -18.13
N LEU A 108 -6.50 -6.64 -17.87
CA LEU A 108 -5.73 -6.28 -16.67
C LEU A 108 -6.50 -6.61 -15.39
N LEU A 109 -7.76 -6.19 -15.29
CA LEU A 109 -8.61 -6.46 -14.12
C LEU A 109 -8.86 -7.97 -13.95
N GLU A 110 -9.11 -8.71 -15.04
CA GLU A 110 -9.28 -10.17 -14.96
C GLU A 110 -8.05 -10.87 -14.39
N VAL A 111 -6.85 -10.48 -14.83
CA VAL A 111 -5.58 -11.04 -14.33
C VAL A 111 -5.43 -10.76 -12.83
N LEU A 112 -5.70 -9.53 -12.39
CA LEU A 112 -5.62 -9.15 -10.98
C LEU A 112 -6.63 -9.94 -10.13
N LEU A 113 -7.86 -10.05 -10.58
CA LEU A 113 -8.91 -10.78 -9.86
C LEU A 113 -8.61 -12.27 -9.75
N LYS A 114 -8.10 -12.90 -10.82
CA LYS A 114 -7.66 -14.32 -10.76
C LYS A 114 -6.57 -14.55 -9.70
N ARG A 115 -5.67 -13.58 -9.52
CA ARG A 115 -4.60 -13.66 -8.51
C ARG A 115 -5.13 -13.54 -7.09
N ILE A 116 -6.15 -12.71 -6.87
CA ILE A 116 -6.71 -12.43 -5.54
C ILE A 116 -7.81 -13.45 -5.15
N SER A 117 -8.50 -14.07 -6.12
CA SER A 117 -9.57 -15.04 -5.89
C SER A 117 -9.25 -16.12 -4.86
N PRO A 118 -8.08 -16.78 -4.85
CA PRO A 118 -7.77 -17.81 -3.85
C PRO A 118 -7.75 -17.29 -2.41
N ILE A 119 -7.38 -16.01 -2.22
CA ILE A 119 -7.35 -15.37 -0.89
C ILE A 119 -8.79 -15.04 -0.45
N ALA A 120 -9.61 -14.54 -1.36
CA ALA A 120 -11.01 -14.23 -1.11
C ALA A 120 -11.84 -15.50 -0.79
N GLU A 121 -11.61 -16.57 -1.56
CA GLU A 121 -12.29 -17.86 -1.38
C GLU A 121 -12.05 -18.49 0.00
N LYS A 122 -10.85 -18.37 0.55
CA LYS A 122 -10.55 -18.83 1.92
C LYS A 122 -11.41 -18.18 2.99
N ARG A 123 -11.94 -16.99 2.72
CA ARG A 123 -12.84 -16.23 3.60
C ARG A 123 -14.30 -16.21 3.14
N GLY A 124 -14.65 -17.03 2.15
CA GLY A 124 -15.99 -17.07 1.58
C GLY A 124 -16.40 -15.80 0.81
N ILE A 125 -15.45 -14.89 0.53
CA ILE A 125 -15.73 -13.61 -0.14
C ILE A 125 -15.90 -13.83 -1.64
N LYS A 126 -17.04 -13.37 -2.18
CA LYS A 126 -17.36 -13.45 -3.61
C LYS A 126 -16.86 -12.20 -4.32
N ILE A 127 -16.00 -12.37 -5.32
CA ILE A 127 -15.54 -11.27 -6.18
C ILE A 127 -16.33 -11.32 -7.49
N ARG A 128 -16.87 -10.17 -7.91
CA ARG A 128 -17.61 -10.01 -9.16
C ARG A 128 -17.03 -8.88 -9.98
N LEU A 129 -16.78 -9.14 -11.27
CA LEU A 129 -16.38 -8.13 -12.25
C LEU A 129 -17.58 -7.81 -13.15
N GLU A 130 -18.00 -6.56 -13.20
CA GLU A 130 -19.02 -6.05 -14.10
C GLU A 130 -18.39 -5.12 -15.12
N THR A 131 -18.47 -5.50 -16.40
CA THR A 131 -18.00 -4.69 -17.51
C THR A 131 -19.11 -4.55 -18.54
N MET A 132 -19.36 -3.32 -19.00
CA MET A 132 -20.37 -3.07 -20.04
C MET A 132 -19.78 -3.20 -21.46
N ARG A 133 -18.51 -2.86 -21.61
CA ARG A 133 -17.81 -2.89 -22.91
C ARG A 133 -16.30 -3.05 -22.70
N GLU A 134 -15.59 -3.35 -23.78
CA GLU A 134 -14.12 -3.27 -23.78
C GLU A 134 -13.67 -1.81 -23.61
N VAL A 135 -12.72 -1.61 -22.70
CA VAL A 135 -12.10 -0.32 -22.44
C VAL A 135 -10.61 -0.43 -22.70
N VAL A 136 -10.12 0.41 -23.61
CA VAL A 136 -8.70 0.57 -23.87
C VAL A 136 -8.30 1.96 -23.42
N ALA A 137 -7.24 2.06 -22.63
CA ALA A 137 -6.76 3.33 -22.13
C ALA A 137 -5.24 3.46 -22.28
N GLU A 138 -4.77 4.67 -22.48
CA GLU A 138 -3.35 5.02 -22.50
C GLU A 138 -2.86 5.26 -21.08
N VAL A 139 -2.19 4.26 -20.50
CA VAL A 139 -1.80 4.26 -19.08
C VAL A 139 -0.44 3.58 -18.90
N ASP A 140 0.18 3.84 -17.75
CA ASP A 140 1.28 3.02 -17.26
C ASP A 140 0.68 1.75 -16.63
N GLU A 141 0.78 0.62 -17.35
CA GLU A 141 0.19 -0.66 -16.97
C GLU A 141 0.68 -1.12 -15.59
N VAL A 142 1.96 -0.94 -15.28
CA VAL A 142 2.56 -1.39 -14.01
C VAL A 142 1.99 -0.58 -12.85
N LYS A 143 1.93 0.74 -13.00
CA LYS A 143 1.41 1.63 -11.94
C LYS A 143 -0.09 1.46 -11.75
N LEU A 144 -0.84 1.31 -12.84
CA LEU A 144 -2.28 1.05 -12.77
C LEU A 144 -2.57 -0.31 -12.13
N SER A 145 -1.84 -1.37 -12.54
CA SER A 145 -1.96 -2.70 -11.93
C SER A 145 -1.71 -2.66 -10.43
N LEU A 146 -0.68 -1.96 -10.00
CA LEU A 146 -0.34 -1.82 -8.58
C LEU A 146 -1.45 -1.10 -7.80
N ALA A 147 -1.98 0.00 -8.34
CA ALA A 147 -3.07 0.74 -7.72
C ALA A 147 -4.35 -0.10 -7.60
N CYS A 148 -4.75 -0.77 -8.70
CA CYS A 148 -5.92 -1.64 -8.69
C CYS A 148 -5.74 -2.83 -7.76
N ASN A 149 -4.56 -3.48 -7.77
CA ASN A 149 -4.26 -4.59 -6.87
C ASN A 149 -4.42 -4.18 -5.41
N ASN A 150 -3.83 -3.06 -4.99
CA ASN A 150 -3.92 -2.56 -3.62
C ASN A 150 -5.38 -2.28 -3.20
N LEU A 151 -6.18 -1.70 -4.09
CA LEU A 151 -7.60 -1.44 -3.81
C LEU A 151 -8.40 -2.73 -3.65
N ILE A 152 -8.20 -3.71 -4.54
CA ILE A 152 -8.91 -4.99 -4.50
C ILE A 152 -8.46 -5.83 -3.29
N GLU A 153 -7.17 -5.89 -3.01
CA GLU A 153 -6.64 -6.56 -1.81
C GLU A 153 -7.20 -5.94 -0.53
N ASN A 154 -7.26 -4.61 -0.43
CA ASN A 154 -7.85 -3.93 0.70
C ASN A 154 -9.35 -4.23 0.82
N ALA A 155 -10.09 -4.25 -0.30
CA ALA A 155 -11.50 -4.59 -0.31
C ALA A 155 -11.76 -6.03 0.18
N VAL A 156 -10.86 -6.97 -0.09
CA VAL A 156 -10.93 -8.33 0.43
C VAL A 156 -10.47 -8.39 1.89
N LYS A 157 -9.36 -7.76 2.24
CA LYS A 157 -8.75 -7.80 3.58
C LYS A 157 -9.66 -7.23 4.65
N TYR A 158 -10.29 -6.08 4.38
CA TYR A 158 -11.13 -5.37 5.34
C TYR A 158 -12.62 -5.72 5.21
N ASN A 159 -12.95 -6.74 4.40
CA ASN A 159 -14.31 -7.26 4.31
C ASN A 159 -14.62 -8.18 5.50
N HIS A 160 -15.89 -8.44 5.72
CA HIS A 160 -16.36 -9.52 6.60
C HIS A 160 -16.33 -10.86 5.87
N ASP A 161 -16.28 -11.96 6.60
CA ASP A 161 -16.35 -13.29 6.03
C ASP A 161 -17.72 -13.50 5.36
N ASP A 162 -17.75 -14.28 4.28
CA ASP A 162 -18.91 -14.46 3.41
C ASP A 162 -19.40 -13.17 2.73
N GLY A 163 -18.57 -12.13 2.70
CA GLY A 163 -18.85 -10.85 2.05
C GLY A 163 -18.77 -10.89 0.53
N LYS A 164 -18.85 -9.69 -0.08
CA LYS A 164 -18.70 -9.53 -1.53
C LYS A 164 -17.84 -8.33 -1.87
N VAL A 165 -17.16 -8.42 -3.01
CA VAL A 165 -16.42 -7.33 -3.64
C VAL A 165 -16.89 -7.20 -5.07
N ASP A 166 -17.53 -6.08 -5.39
CA ASP A 166 -18.01 -5.76 -6.74
C ASP A 166 -17.01 -4.79 -7.39
N VAL A 167 -16.41 -5.20 -8.49
CA VAL A 167 -15.53 -4.37 -9.32
C VAL A 167 -16.27 -4.00 -10.59
N SER A 168 -16.45 -2.72 -10.86
CA SER A 168 -17.17 -2.24 -12.04
C SER A 168 -16.25 -1.40 -12.94
N LEU A 169 -16.27 -1.71 -14.23
CA LEU A 169 -15.57 -0.94 -15.27
C LEU A 169 -16.60 -0.25 -16.16
N ASN A 170 -16.71 1.05 -16.01
CA ASN A 170 -17.60 1.91 -16.76
C ASN A 170 -16.79 2.99 -17.48
N ALA A 171 -16.96 3.15 -18.80
CA ALA A 171 -16.33 4.19 -19.61
C ALA A 171 -17.28 4.71 -20.69
#